data_dd2e2ee411160383a6f4ae0ac18430b0
#
_entry.id   dd2e2ee411160383a6f4ae0ac18430b0
#
_cell.length_a   1.000
_cell.length_b   1.000
_cell.length_c   1.000
_cell.angle_alpha   90.00
_cell.angle_beta   90.00
_cell.angle_gamma   90.00
#
_symmetry.space_group_name_H-M   'P 1'
#
loop_
_entity.id
_entity.type
_entity.pdbx_description
1 polymer ?
#
loop_
_entity_poly.entity_id
_entity_poly.type
_entity_poly.pdbx_seq_one_letter_code
_entity_poly.pdbx_strand_id
1 'polypeptide(L)'
;MKHLTLIEEANQFAKLSEFNRAISSYEEAISIQPCYVEAYYNLGNLYHQMGELDKAVRNFKKVVALDSDYSKVHTNKTLLVIYFFSKGEINNALETLQAWIKSNPDDALLYNMMGGCYLSLREFKMSIQSYEKALELKPDYAIPQHMINSLKGHTSKSPPKEYVKNLFDDYAERFNDSLVQGLQYKLPFIIKDLIQNISSKSKFAKTIDLGCGTGLSGNGLSEISEHLSGIDISENMISKADELDVYDNLYTGDIVEVLNAVQENFDLFVALDVLIYVGDVESIFKTIHKLSLIHISEPTRPY
;
A
#
# COMPACT_ATOMS: atom_id res chain seq x y z
N MET A 1 -42.63 -0.51 -3.40
CA MET A 1 -42.78 -1.26 -2.13
C MET A 1 -42.06 -2.62 -2.19
N LYS A 2 -42.37 -3.56 -3.11
CA LYS A 2 -41.72 -4.90 -3.14
C LYS A 2 -40.19 -4.82 -3.27
N HIS A 3 -39.64 -3.95 -4.11
CA HIS A 3 -38.18 -3.78 -4.25
C HIS A 3 -37.49 -3.28 -2.97
N LEU A 4 -38.16 -2.43 -2.16
CA LEU A 4 -37.58 -1.93 -0.89
C LEU A 4 -37.49 -3.07 0.14
N THR A 5 -38.51 -3.93 0.24
CA THR A 5 -38.50 -5.11 1.12
C THR A 5 -37.34 -6.04 0.72
N LEU A 6 -37.15 -6.29 -0.58
CA LEU A 6 -36.04 -7.11 -1.09
C LEU A 6 -34.69 -6.54 -0.75
N ILE A 7 -34.52 -5.20 -0.78
CA ILE A 7 -33.27 -4.54 -0.38
C ILE A 7 -33.02 -4.70 1.12
N GLU A 8 -34.05 -4.55 1.96
CA GLU A 8 -33.91 -4.76 3.39
C GLU A 8 -33.54 -6.21 3.73
N GLU A 9 -34.19 -7.20 3.08
CA GLU A 9 -33.81 -8.60 3.18
C GLU A 9 -32.37 -8.86 2.72
N ALA A 10 -31.98 -8.32 1.57
CA ALA A 10 -30.61 -8.44 1.06
C ALA A 10 -29.58 -7.86 2.04
N ASN A 11 -29.85 -6.69 2.61
CA ASN A 11 -28.98 -6.06 3.62
C ASN A 11 -28.85 -6.95 4.89
N GLN A 12 -29.92 -7.64 5.29
CA GLN A 12 -29.87 -8.58 6.41
C GLN A 12 -29.02 -9.81 6.08
N PHE A 13 -29.24 -10.42 4.91
CA PHE A 13 -28.42 -11.56 4.44
C PHE A 13 -26.93 -11.19 4.32
N ALA A 14 -26.61 -10.00 3.82
CA ALA A 14 -25.24 -9.52 3.74
C ALA A 14 -24.58 -9.41 5.11
N LYS A 15 -25.29 -8.88 6.12
CA LYS A 15 -24.81 -8.82 7.52
C LYS A 15 -24.58 -10.20 8.14
N LEU A 16 -25.34 -11.19 7.73
CA LEU A 16 -25.21 -12.58 8.18
C LEU A 16 -24.18 -13.37 7.36
N SER A 17 -23.45 -12.72 6.44
CA SER A 17 -22.52 -13.35 5.49
C SER A 17 -23.18 -14.39 4.55
N GLU A 18 -24.50 -14.35 4.39
CA GLU A 18 -25.28 -15.17 3.45
C GLU A 18 -25.24 -14.56 2.04
N PHE A 19 -24.05 -14.39 1.48
CA PHE A 19 -23.79 -13.56 0.29
C PHE A 19 -24.61 -13.96 -0.95
N ASN A 20 -24.79 -15.26 -1.21
CA ASN A 20 -25.56 -15.72 -2.36
C ASN A 20 -27.04 -15.33 -2.26
N ARG A 21 -27.63 -15.35 -1.06
CA ARG A 21 -29.01 -14.93 -0.82
C ARG A 21 -29.13 -13.40 -0.96
N ALA A 22 -28.17 -12.66 -0.43
CA ALA A 22 -28.11 -11.21 -0.58
C ALA A 22 -28.05 -10.80 -2.06
N ILE A 23 -27.17 -11.43 -2.86
CA ILE A 23 -27.05 -11.19 -4.30
C ILE A 23 -28.40 -11.41 -4.99
N SER A 24 -29.04 -12.57 -4.77
CA SER A 24 -30.33 -12.90 -5.41
C SER A 24 -31.40 -11.87 -5.08
N SER A 25 -31.49 -11.40 -3.82
CA SER A 25 -32.47 -10.40 -3.40
C SER A 25 -32.19 -9.02 -4.01
N TYR A 26 -30.90 -8.59 -4.12
CA TYR A 26 -30.55 -7.36 -4.83
C TYR A 26 -30.88 -7.44 -6.32
N GLU A 27 -30.55 -8.54 -6.99
CA GLU A 27 -30.83 -8.74 -8.42
C GLU A 27 -32.35 -8.76 -8.69
N GLU A 28 -33.16 -9.39 -7.83
CA GLU A 28 -34.61 -9.32 -7.93
C GLU A 28 -35.13 -7.89 -7.73
N ALA A 29 -34.59 -7.15 -6.75
CA ALA A 29 -34.95 -5.74 -6.54
C ALA A 29 -34.62 -4.88 -7.76
N ILE A 30 -33.45 -5.07 -8.38
CA ILE A 30 -33.01 -4.40 -9.60
C ILE A 30 -33.94 -4.76 -10.78
N SER A 31 -34.39 -6.02 -10.88
CA SER A 31 -35.31 -6.42 -11.95
C SER A 31 -36.66 -5.73 -11.87
N ILE A 32 -37.11 -5.44 -10.63
CA ILE A 32 -38.37 -4.71 -10.38
C ILE A 32 -38.19 -3.21 -10.60
N GLN A 33 -37.07 -2.64 -10.16
CA GLN A 33 -36.77 -1.21 -10.25
C GLN A 33 -35.36 -0.98 -10.83
N PRO A 34 -35.16 -1.00 -12.16
CA PRO A 34 -33.84 -0.93 -12.78
C PRO A 34 -33.06 0.38 -12.56
N CYS A 35 -33.73 1.45 -12.10
CA CYS A 35 -33.09 2.74 -11.81
C CYS A 35 -32.85 2.95 -10.30
N TYR A 36 -32.98 1.92 -9.47
CA TYR A 36 -32.80 2.08 -8.04
C TYR A 36 -31.32 2.02 -7.65
N VAL A 37 -30.71 3.19 -7.53
CA VAL A 37 -29.27 3.41 -7.35
C VAL A 37 -28.70 2.64 -6.15
N GLU A 38 -29.43 2.64 -5.01
CA GLU A 38 -28.96 2.00 -3.78
C GLU A 38 -28.79 0.48 -3.91
N ALA A 39 -29.60 -0.19 -4.76
CA ALA A 39 -29.45 -1.62 -5.01
C ALA A 39 -28.12 -1.94 -5.71
N TYR A 40 -27.76 -1.19 -6.73
CA TYR A 40 -26.47 -1.34 -7.40
C TYR A 40 -25.32 -0.99 -6.47
N TYR A 41 -25.46 0.06 -5.65
CA TYR A 41 -24.47 0.45 -4.67
C TYR A 41 -24.18 -0.68 -3.67
N ASN A 42 -25.21 -1.23 -3.04
CA ASN A 42 -25.09 -2.28 -2.03
C ASN A 42 -24.58 -3.59 -2.65
N LEU A 43 -25.05 -3.94 -3.86
CA LEU A 43 -24.57 -5.11 -4.59
C LEU A 43 -23.09 -4.97 -5.00
N GLY A 44 -22.68 -3.76 -5.40
CA GLY A 44 -21.29 -3.44 -5.69
C GLY A 44 -20.39 -3.61 -4.46
N ASN A 45 -20.82 -3.08 -3.30
CA ASN A 45 -20.10 -3.26 -2.04
C ASN A 45 -20.00 -4.74 -1.63
N LEU A 46 -21.08 -5.51 -1.83
CA LEU A 46 -21.07 -6.94 -1.52
C LEU A 46 -20.07 -7.69 -2.39
N TYR A 47 -20.05 -7.44 -3.70
CA TYR A 47 -19.04 -8.03 -4.60
C TYR A 47 -17.62 -7.58 -4.26
N HIS A 48 -17.43 -6.34 -3.84
CA HIS A 48 -16.11 -5.86 -3.38
C HIS A 48 -15.65 -6.61 -2.12
N GLN A 49 -16.53 -6.80 -1.14
CA GLN A 49 -16.25 -7.59 0.07
C GLN A 49 -15.89 -9.06 -0.24
N MET A 50 -16.48 -9.62 -1.30
CA MET A 50 -16.18 -10.97 -1.78
C MET A 50 -14.92 -11.08 -2.63
N GLY A 51 -14.21 -9.96 -2.90
CA GLY A 51 -13.06 -9.93 -3.81
C GLY A 51 -13.41 -9.98 -5.30
N GLU A 52 -14.70 -9.97 -5.67
CA GLU A 52 -15.21 -10.03 -7.04
C GLU A 52 -15.17 -8.65 -7.72
N LEU A 53 -13.97 -8.10 -7.87
CA LEU A 53 -13.75 -6.69 -8.27
C LEU A 53 -14.41 -6.32 -9.60
N ASP A 54 -14.39 -7.21 -10.62
CA ASP A 54 -15.02 -6.93 -11.91
C ASP A 54 -16.54 -6.78 -11.81
N LYS A 55 -17.19 -7.53 -10.92
CA LYS A 55 -18.62 -7.42 -10.66
C LYS A 55 -18.94 -6.18 -9.84
N ALA A 56 -18.12 -5.86 -8.83
CA ALA A 56 -18.24 -4.64 -8.04
C ALA A 56 -18.21 -3.40 -8.94
N VAL A 57 -17.18 -3.31 -9.80
CA VAL A 57 -17.01 -2.19 -10.74
C VAL A 57 -18.18 -2.05 -11.71
N ARG A 58 -18.71 -3.15 -12.24
CA ARG A 58 -19.91 -3.09 -13.12
C ARG A 58 -21.09 -2.45 -12.40
N ASN A 59 -21.31 -2.77 -11.14
CA ASN A 59 -22.38 -2.18 -10.35
C ASN A 59 -22.10 -0.71 -10.03
N PHE A 60 -20.87 -0.33 -9.66
CA PHE A 60 -20.51 1.07 -9.40
C PHE A 60 -20.59 1.95 -10.64
N LYS A 61 -20.23 1.43 -11.84
CA LYS A 61 -20.49 2.13 -13.12
C LYS A 61 -21.97 2.43 -13.30
N LYS A 62 -22.86 1.50 -12.94
CA LYS A 62 -24.30 1.73 -12.98
C LYS A 62 -24.75 2.80 -11.99
N VAL A 63 -24.21 2.82 -10.77
CA VAL A 63 -24.48 3.89 -9.80
C VAL A 63 -24.14 5.25 -10.38
N VAL A 64 -22.91 5.42 -10.90
CA VAL A 64 -22.45 6.70 -11.47
C VAL A 64 -23.29 7.11 -12.70
N ALA A 65 -23.71 6.15 -13.52
CA ALA A 65 -24.52 6.42 -14.69
C ALA A 65 -25.98 6.83 -14.35
N LEU A 66 -26.52 6.32 -13.22
CA LEU A 66 -27.89 6.63 -12.77
C LEU A 66 -27.95 7.90 -11.92
N ASP A 67 -26.93 8.14 -11.10
CA ASP A 67 -26.81 9.30 -10.23
C ASP A 67 -25.32 9.62 -9.96
N SER A 68 -24.79 10.61 -10.67
CA SER A 68 -23.40 11.04 -10.54
C SER A 68 -23.08 11.69 -9.19
N ASP A 69 -24.10 12.19 -8.48
CA ASP A 69 -23.98 12.93 -7.23
C ASP A 69 -24.41 12.14 -6.00
N TYR A 70 -24.68 10.85 -6.18
CA TYR A 70 -25.05 9.97 -5.07
C TYR A 70 -24.04 10.04 -3.93
N SER A 71 -24.46 10.56 -2.78
CA SER A 71 -23.58 10.98 -1.68
C SER A 71 -22.71 9.86 -1.07
N LYS A 72 -23.14 8.60 -1.20
CA LYS A 72 -22.38 7.43 -0.73
C LYS A 72 -21.29 6.97 -1.71
N VAL A 73 -21.18 7.61 -2.88
CA VAL A 73 -20.30 7.17 -3.99
C VAL A 73 -18.84 7.60 -3.85
N HIS A 74 -18.50 8.47 -2.89
CA HIS A 74 -17.12 8.95 -2.73
C HIS A 74 -16.10 7.79 -2.67
N THR A 75 -16.29 6.84 -1.77
CA THR A 75 -15.43 5.65 -1.64
C THR A 75 -15.40 4.82 -2.93
N ASN A 76 -16.52 4.73 -3.64
CA ASN A 76 -16.66 3.89 -4.82
C ASN A 76 -16.08 4.53 -6.08
N LYS A 77 -16.08 5.87 -6.20
CA LYS A 77 -15.39 6.58 -7.29
C LYS A 77 -13.88 6.38 -7.19
N THR A 78 -13.32 6.43 -5.97
CA THR A 78 -11.91 6.10 -5.71
C THR A 78 -11.60 4.67 -6.15
N LEU A 79 -12.41 3.69 -5.76
CA LEU A 79 -12.25 2.30 -6.18
C LEU A 79 -12.35 2.14 -7.70
N LEU A 80 -13.26 2.86 -8.38
CA LEU A 80 -13.35 2.86 -9.84
C LEU A 80 -12.07 3.40 -10.49
N VAL A 81 -11.53 4.51 -10.00
CA VAL A 81 -10.29 5.10 -10.53
C VAL A 81 -9.11 4.13 -10.32
N ILE A 82 -8.96 3.57 -9.12
CA ILE A 82 -7.91 2.59 -8.81
C ILE A 82 -8.06 1.35 -9.70
N TYR A 83 -9.27 0.84 -9.88
CA TYR A 83 -9.53 -0.30 -10.75
C TYR A 83 -9.14 -0.02 -12.21
N PHE A 84 -9.59 1.10 -12.79
CA PHE A 84 -9.21 1.46 -14.15
C PHE A 84 -7.70 1.63 -14.30
N PHE A 85 -7.06 2.23 -13.29
CA PHE A 85 -5.63 2.40 -13.25
C PHE A 85 -4.90 1.04 -13.23
N SER A 86 -5.34 0.09 -12.39
CA SER A 86 -4.75 -1.25 -12.30
C SER A 86 -4.94 -2.11 -13.55
N LYS A 87 -6.01 -1.82 -14.35
CA LYS A 87 -6.25 -2.48 -15.65
C LYS A 87 -5.55 -1.78 -16.82
N GLY A 88 -4.85 -0.67 -16.57
CA GLY A 88 -4.26 0.14 -17.64
C GLY A 88 -5.27 0.97 -18.44
N GLU A 89 -6.53 1.03 -18.00
CA GLU A 89 -7.63 1.80 -18.62
C GLU A 89 -7.58 3.27 -18.18
N ILE A 90 -6.44 3.93 -18.35
CA ILE A 90 -6.16 5.26 -17.77
C ILE A 90 -7.14 6.33 -18.26
N ASN A 91 -7.61 6.25 -19.51
CA ASN A 91 -8.60 7.21 -20.01
C ASN A 91 -9.94 7.10 -19.26
N ASN A 92 -10.40 5.88 -18.93
CA ASN A 92 -11.61 5.68 -18.13
C ASN A 92 -11.44 6.23 -16.70
N ALA A 93 -10.24 6.11 -16.13
CA ALA A 93 -9.90 6.73 -14.83
C ALA A 93 -9.99 8.26 -14.93
N LEU A 94 -9.42 8.87 -15.97
CA LEU A 94 -9.46 10.32 -16.19
C LEU A 94 -10.89 10.84 -16.39
N GLU A 95 -11.71 10.17 -17.21
CA GLU A 95 -13.12 10.54 -17.40
C GLU A 95 -13.90 10.51 -16.08
N THR A 96 -13.67 9.48 -15.27
CA THR A 96 -14.28 9.34 -13.94
C THR A 96 -13.85 10.48 -13.02
N LEU A 97 -12.55 10.81 -12.98
CA LEU A 97 -12.01 11.91 -12.18
C LEU A 97 -12.54 13.26 -12.64
N GLN A 98 -12.58 13.54 -13.95
CA GLN A 98 -13.08 14.79 -14.50
C GLN A 98 -14.56 15.01 -14.16
N ALA A 99 -15.38 13.95 -14.25
CA ALA A 99 -16.78 14.02 -13.84
C ALA A 99 -16.91 14.29 -12.34
N TRP A 100 -16.05 13.70 -11.53
CA TRP A 100 -16.08 13.86 -10.07
C TRP A 100 -15.59 15.26 -9.63
N ILE A 101 -14.56 15.80 -10.26
CA ILE A 101 -14.04 17.14 -9.97
C ILE A 101 -15.11 18.22 -10.23
N LYS A 102 -16.01 18.03 -11.20
CA LYS A 102 -17.11 18.99 -11.45
C LYS A 102 -18.01 19.18 -10.21
N SER A 103 -18.24 18.10 -9.46
CA SER A 103 -19.05 18.14 -8.23
C SER A 103 -18.22 18.48 -6.99
N ASN A 104 -16.89 18.29 -7.03
CA ASN A 104 -15.97 18.48 -5.88
C ASN A 104 -14.68 19.18 -6.33
N PRO A 105 -14.76 20.45 -6.77
CA PRO A 105 -13.62 21.16 -7.37
C PRO A 105 -12.49 21.49 -6.37
N ASP A 106 -12.77 21.43 -5.07
CA ASP A 106 -11.83 21.78 -3.99
C ASP A 106 -11.20 20.55 -3.32
N ASP A 107 -11.38 19.36 -3.89
CA ASP A 107 -10.79 18.14 -3.36
C ASP A 107 -9.39 17.90 -3.95
N ALA A 108 -8.35 18.14 -3.15
CA ALA A 108 -6.95 17.98 -3.53
C ALA A 108 -6.59 16.53 -3.94
N LEU A 109 -7.27 15.52 -3.37
CA LEU A 109 -7.03 14.12 -3.70
C LEU A 109 -7.35 13.81 -5.16
N LEU A 110 -8.42 14.38 -5.70
CA LEU A 110 -8.82 14.13 -7.09
C LEU A 110 -7.78 14.64 -8.09
N TYR A 111 -7.22 15.81 -7.82
CA TYR A 111 -6.14 16.36 -8.66
C TYR A 111 -4.83 15.59 -8.50
N ASN A 112 -4.53 15.08 -7.31
CA ASN A 112 -3.40 14.18 -7.13
C ASN A 112 -3.57 12.88 -7.93
N MET A 113 -4.74 12.24 -7.88
CA MET A 113 -5.05 11.04 -8.68
C MET A 113 -4.98 11.34 -10.19
N MET A 114 -5.49 12.50 -10.62
CA MET A 114 -5.42 12.93 -12.01
C MET A 114 -3.97 13.13 -12.46
N GLY A 115 -3.13 13.70 -11.62
CA GLY A 115 -1.69 13.82 -11.84
C GLY A 115 -1.01 12.47 -12.09
N GLY A 116 -1.36 11.45 -11.30
CA GLY A 116 -0.89 10.06 -11.48
C GLY A 116 -1.36 9.43 -12.80
N CYS A 117 -2.60 9.67 -13.19
CA CYS A 117 -3.12 9.21 -14.48
C CYS A 117 -2.36 9.83 -15.67
N TYR A 118 -2.16 11.14 -15.68
CA TYR A 118 -1.38 11.81 -16.73
C TYR A 118 0.10 11.38 -16.75
N LEU A 119 0.68 11.10 -15.57
CA LEU A 119 2.03 10.56 -15.48
C LEU A 119 2.13 9.20 -16.19
N SER A 120 1.17 8.31 -15.97
CA SER A 120 1.12 7.00 -16.63
C SER A 120 0.98 7.09 -18.14
N LEU A 121 0.30 8.13 -18.65
CA LEU A 121 0.21 8.44 -20.07
C LEU A 121 1.46 9.17 -20.62
N ARG A 122 2.46 9.48 -19.79
CA ARG A 122 3.64 10.30 -20.09
C ARG A 122 3.30 11.74 -20.49
N GLU A 123 2.11 12.21 -20.13
CA GLU A 123 1.66 13.58 -20.31
C GLU A 123 2.19 14.48 -19.17
N PHE A 124 3.52 14.61 -19.09
CA PHE A 124 4.22 15.22 -17.95
C PHE A 124 3.75 16.64 -17.63
N LYS A 125 3.42 17.46 -18.66
CA LYS A 125 2.92 18.80 -18.44
C LYS A 125 1.57 18.80 -17.72
N MET A 126 0.64 17.94 -18.14
CA MET A 126 -0.69 17.81 -17.54
C MET A 126 -0.60 17.22 -16.15
N SER A 127 0.33 16.28 -15.95
CA SER A 127 0.63 15.71 -14.64
C SER A 127 1.07 16.78 -13.65
N ILE A 128 2.08 17.61 -14.02
CA ILE A 128 2.57 18.71 -13.18
C ILE A 128 1.44 19.70 -12.86
N GLN A 129 0.65 20.12 -13.84
CA GLN A 129 -0.47 21.04 -13.61
C GLN A 129 -1.51 20.48 -12.62
N SER A 130 -1.80 19.18 -12.72
CA SER A 130 -2.73 18.52 -11.81
C SER A 130 -2.17 18.46 -10.39
N TYR A 131 -0.90 18.13 -10.22
CA TYR A 131 -0.25 18.12 -8.92
C TYR A 131 -0.12 19.54 -8.33
N GLU A 132 0.19 20.57 -9.16
CA GLU A 132 0.22 21.96 -8.72
C GLU A 132 -1.16 22.40 -8.22
N LYS A 133 -2.24 21.97 -8.90
CA LYS A 133 -3.60 22.24 -8.43
C LYS A 133 -3.91 21.54 -7.08
N ALA A 134 -3.45 20.31 -6.90
CA ALA A 134 -3.57 19.63 -5.60
C ALA A 134 -2.86 20.40 -4.49
N LEU A 135 -1.67 20.98 -4.76
CA LEU A 135 -0.94 21.81 -3.78
C LEU A 135 -1.56 23.18 -3.54
N GLU A 136 -2.21 23.80 -4.51
CA GLU A 136 -3.00 25.01 -4.29
C GLU A 136 -4.11 24.79 -3.28
N LEU A 137 -4.76 23.61 -3.32
CA LEU A 137 -5.85 23.23 -2.42
C LEU A 137 -5.35 22.71 -1.06
N LYS A 138 -4.22 22.01 -1.06
CA LYS A 138 -3.58 21.48 0.15
C LYS A 138 -2.07 21.69 0.06
N PRO A 139 -1.54 22.83 0.57
CA PRO A 139 -0.12 23.20 0.43
C PRO A 139 0.89 22.24 1.09
N ASP A 140 0.46 21.53 2.13
CA ASP A 140 1.26 20.54 2.86
C ASP A 140 1.14 19.11 2.30
N TYR A 141 0.58 18.94 1.09
CA TYR A 141 0.39 17.64 0.48
C TYR A 141 1.73 17.10 -0.09
N ALA A 142 2.40 16.25 0.70
CA ALA A 142 3.76 15.78 0.42
C ALA A 142 3.87 15.01 -0.91
N ILE A 143 2.85 14.22 -1.29
CA ILE A 143 2.88 13.38 -2.49
C ILE A 143 2.98 14.20 -3.78
N PRO A 144 2.08 15.16 -4.08
CA PRO A 144 2.20 16.01 -5.26
C PRO A 144 3.49 16.80 -5.31
N GLN A 145 3.97 17.33 -4.17
CA GLN A 145 5.24 18.06 -4.11
C GLN A 145 6.43 17.18 -4.51
N HIS A 146 6.48 15.95 -4.03
CA HIS A 146 7.50 14.97 -4.40
C HIS A 146 7.45 14.66 -5.91
N MET A 147 6.26 14.41 -6.45
CA MET A 147 6.07 14.08 -7.85
C MET A 147 6.48 15.23 -8.78
N ILE A 148 6.13 16.49 -8.43
CA ILE A 148 6.57 17.67 -9.19
C ILE A 148 8.11 17.79 -9.18
N ASN A 149 8.73 17.63 -8.02
CA ASN A 149 10.19 17.71 -7.88
C ASN A 149 10.86 16.66 -8.77
N SER A 150 10.38 15.41 -8.72
CA SER A 150 10.88 14.32 -9.57
C SER A 150 10.74 14.64 -11.07
N LEU A 151 9.57 15.12 -11.49
CA LEU A 151 9.30 15.46 -12.90
C LEU A 151 10.11 16.66 -13.40
N LYS A 152 10.46 17.61 -12.51
CA LYS A 152 11.31 18.76 -12.82
C LYS A 152 12.81 18.44 -12.69
N GLY A 153 13.18 17.19 -12.39
CA GLY A 153 14.56 16.75 -12.20
C GLY A 153 15.19 17.23 -10.89
N HIS A 154 14.38 17.67 -9.94
CA HIS A 154 14.84 18.00 -8.61
C HIS A 154 14.81 16.73 -7.76
N THR A 155 15.96 16.17 -7.44
CA THR A 155 16.06 15.02 -6.54
C THR A 155 15.81 15.47 -5.10
N SER A 156 14.73 15.00 -4.49
CA SER A 156 14.59 15.05 -3.02
C SER A 156 15.58 14.05 -2.39
N LYS A 157 16.12 14.37 -1.21
CA LYS A 157 17.02 13.46 -0.48
C LYS A 157 16.37 12.12 -0.14
N SER A 158 15.04 12.10 -0.01
CA SER A 158 14.22 10.89 0.23
C SER A 158 12.79 11.11 -0.26
N PRO A 159 12.05 10.04 -0.61
CA PRO A 159 10.61 10.13 -0.78
C PRO A 159 9.94 10.54 0.55
N PRO A 160 8.78 11.22 0.52
CA PRO A 160 8.02 11.50 1.73
C PRO A 160 7.66 10.20 2.46
N LYS A 161 7.86 10.16 3.78
CA LYS A 161 7.55 8.97 4.61
C LYS A 161 6.09 8.54 4.46
N GLU A 162 5.16 9.50 4.44
CA GLU A 162 3.74 9.26 4.21
C GLU A 162 3.47 8.59 2.84
N TYR A 163 4.20 8.99 1.80
CA TYR A 163 4.09 8.35 0.49
C TYR A 163 4.52 6.89 0.54
N VAL A 164 5.68 6.61 1.16
CA VAL A 164 6.21 5.25 1.31
C VAL A 164 5.26 4.39 2.16
N LYS A 165 4.79 4.94 3.30
CA LYS A 165 3.83 4.26 4.17
C LYS A 165 2.56 3.87 3.40
N ASN A 166 1.91 4.82 2.76
CA ASN A 166 0.66 4.58 2.03
C ASN A 166 0.84 3.57 0.89
N LEU A 167 1.98 3.66 0.17
CA LEU A 167 2.32 2.72 -0.90
C LEU A 167 2.34 1.27 -0.37
N PHE A 168 3.00 1.03 0.75
CA PHE A 168 3.13 -0.30 1.32
C PHE A 168 1.90 -0.75 2.10
N ASP A 169 1.15 0.16 2.74
CA ASP A 169 -0.15 -0.16 3.35
C ASP A 169 -1.14 -0.69 2.29
N ASP A 170 -1.23 -0.04 1.12
CA ASP A 170 -2.09 -0.47 0.02
C ASP A 170 -1.62 -1.78 -0.65
N TYR A 171 -0.32 -2.06 -0.55
CA TYR A 171 0.30 -3.19 -1.24
C TYR A 171 0.38 -4.46 -0.38
N ALA A 172 0.21 -4.38 0.94
CA ALA A 172 0.46 -5.46 1.90
C ALA A 172 -0.28 -6.77 1.57
N GLU A 173 -1.57 -6.69 1.18
CA GLU A 173 -2.38 -7.89 0.88
C GLU A 173 -1.89 -8.71 -0.32
N ARG A 174 -1.28 -8.07 -1.31
CA ARG A 174 -0.79 -8.72 -2.55
C ARG A 174 0.72 -8.76 -2.68
N PHE A 175 1.43 -8.30 -1.64
CA PHE A 175 2.88 -8.13 -1.65
C PHE A 175 3.59 -9.45 -1.92
N ASN A 176 3.27 -10.50 -1.17
CA ASN A 176 3.91 -11.80 -1.28
C ASN A 176 3.69 -12.42 -2.67
N ASP A 177 2.46 -12.41 -3.17
CA ASP A 177 2.14 -12.96 -4.50
C ASP A 177 2.85 -12.20 -5.61
N SER A 178 2.90 -10.87 -5.51
CA SER A 178 3.57 -10.03 -6.50
C SER A 178 5.08 -10.25 -6.52
N LEU A 179 5.73 -10.35 -5.35
CA LEU A 179 7.17 -10.57 -5.27
C LEU A 179 7.54 -12.01 -5.63
N VAL A 180 6.89 -12.99 -5.03
CA VAL A 180 7.30 -14.39 -5.17
C VAL A 180 6.89 -14.95 -6.53
N GLN A 181 5.62 -14.74 -6.94
CA GLN A 181 5.10 -15.29 -8.20
C GLN A 181 5.35 -14.35 -9.37
N GLY A 182 5.16 -13.03 -9.17
CA GLY A 182 5.31 -12.03 -10.23
C GLY A 182 6.77 -11.75 -10.59
N LEU A 183 7.60 -11.45 -9.61
CA LEU A 183 9.01 -11.08 -9.81
C LEU A 183 9.99 -12.23 -9.58
N GLN A 184 9.51 -13.40 -9.14
CA GLN A 184 10.36 -14.56 -8.78
C GLN A 184 11.46 -14.19 -7.76
N TYR A 185 11.13 -13.30 -6.82
CA TYR A 185 12.05 -12.80 -5.80
C TYR A 185 12.42 -13.90 -4.81
N LYS A 186 13.69 -14.31 -4.82
CA LYS A 186 14.18 -15.46 -4.05
C LYS A 186 15.03 -15.09 -2.85
N LEU A 187 15.48 -13.83 -2.76
CA LEU A 187 16.43 -13.41 -1.73
C LEU A 187 15.98 -13.70 -0.29
N PRO A 188 14.70 -13.47 0.11
CA PRO A 188 14.24 -13.83 1.46
C PRO A 188 14.43 -15.30 1.83
N PHE A 189 14.36 -16.21 0.85
CA PHE A 189 14.46 -17.65 1.08
C PHE A 189 15.90 -18.17 1.15
N ILE A 190 16.87 -17.43 0.61
CA ILE A 190 18.28 -17.80 0.57
C ILE A 190 19.15 -16.95 1.51
N ILE A 191 18.59 -15.93 2.17
CA ILE A 191 19.35 -14.98 2.99
C ILE A 191 20.08 -15.67 4.14
N LYS A 192 19.45 -16.67 4.78
CA LYS A 192 20.07 -17.48 5.81
C LYS A 192 21.38 -18.12 5.31
N ASP A 193 21.32 -18.81 4.17
CA ASP A 193 22.48 -19.50 3.60
C ASP A 193 23.57 -18.51 3.22
N LEU A 194 23.19 -17.34 2.68
CA LEU A 194 24.13 -16.28 2.35
C LEU A 194 24.85 -15.77 3.61
N ILE A 195 24.13 -15.51 4.69
CA ILE A 195 24.71 -15.05 5.96
C ILE A 195 25.63 -16.12 6.55
N GLN A 196 25.22 -17.39 6.57
CA GLN A 196 26.02 -18.47 7.08
C GLN A 196 27.31 -18.74 6.27
N ASN A 197 27.27 -18.46 4.95
CA ASN A 197 28.44 -18.60 4.08
C ASN A 197 29.49 -17.51 4.31
N ILE A 198 29.09 -16.31 4.74
CA ILE A 198 29.99 -15.18 4.97
C ILE A 198 30.39 -14.99 6.44
N SER A 199 29.63 -15.57 7.37
CA SER A 199 29.85 -15.46 8.81
C SER A 199 30.41 -16.75 9.39
N SER A 200 31.36 -16.62 10.33
CA SER A 200 31.81 -17.76 11.13
C SER A 200 30.84 -18.14 12.25
N LYS A 201 29.80 -17.33 12.51
CA LYS A 201 28.79 -17.58 13.53
C LYS A 201 27.69 -18.46 12.97
N SER A 202 27.29 -19.49 13.69
CA SER A 202 26.11 -20.29 13.35
C SER A 202 24.80 -19.68 13.84
N LYS A 203 24.86 -18.84 14.91
CA LYS A 203 23.73 -18.09 15.46
C LYS A 203 24.16 -16.69 15.90
N PHE A 204 23.21 -15.77 15.84
CA PHE A 204 23.31 -14.40 16.31
C PHE A 204 22.40 -14.22 17.52
N ALA A 205 22.90 -13.52 18.56
CA ALA A 205 22.11 -13.30 19.78
C ALA A 205 20.93 -12.37 19.51
N LYS A 206 21.16 -11.27 18.78
CA LYS A 206 20.11 -10.31 18.42
C LYS A 206 20.23 -9.88 16.98
N THR A 207 19.20 -10.16 16.21
CA THR A 207 19.07 -9.76 14.80
C THR A 207 17.96 -8.74 14.65
N ILE A 208 18.16 -7.77 13.78
CA ILE A 208 17.11 -6.82 13.39
C ILE A 208 16.95 -6.77 11.88
N ASP A 209 15.71 -6.93 11.41
CA ASP A 209 15.29 -6.90 10.00
C ASP A 209 14.72 -5.51 9.68
N LEU A 210 15.47 -4.73 8.91
CA LEU A 210 15.17 -3.35 8.56
C LEU A 210 14.31 -3.29 7.29
N GLY A 211 13.07 -2.87 7.40
CA GLY A 211 12.08 -2.97 6.34
C GLY A 211 11.63 -4.41 6.16
N CYS A 212 11.20 -5.05 7.25
CA CYS A 212 10.85 -6.47 7.26
C CYS A 212 9.63 -6.81 6.36
N GLY A 213 8.85 -5.80 5.96
CA GLY A 213 7.65 -5.98 5.14
C GLY A 213 6.68 -6.96 5.80
N THR A 214 6.16 -7.89 5.00
CA THR A 214 5.29 -8.99 5.47
C THR A 214 6.04 -10.13 6.16
N GLY A 215 7.33 -9.96 6.45
CA GLY A 215 8.13 -10.97 7.14
C GLY A 215 8.64 -12.12 6.28
N LEU A 216 8.71 -11.99 4.96
CA LEU A 216 9.17 -13.05 4.05
C LEU A 216 10.55 -13.64 4.44
N SER A 217 11.47 -12.81 4.93
CA SER A 217 12.80 -13.20 5.43
C SER A 217 12.77 -13.81 6.84
N GLY A 218 11.70 -13.56 7.59
CA GLY A 218 11.61 -13.88 9.02
C GLY A 218 11.86 -15.34 9.35
N ASN A 219 11.26 -16.27 8.59
CA ASN A 219 11.47 -17.70 8.82
C ASN A 219 12.96 -18.09 8.70
N GLY A 220 13.66 -17.61 7.66
CA GLY A 220 15.08 -17.90 7.49
C GLY A 220 15.96 -17.24 8.56
N LEU A 221 15.62 -16.02 8.95
CA LEU A 221 16.36 -15.25 9.97
C LEU A 221 16.16 -15.82 11.38
N SER A 222 14.95 -16.28 11.73
CA SER A 222 14.66 -16.87 13.04
C SER A 222 15.47 -18.13 13.32
N GLU A 223 15.80 -18.92 12.28
CA GLU A 223 16.62 -20.12 12.44
C GLU A 223 18.07 -19.81 12.85
N ILE A 224 18.59 -18.63 12.52
CA ILE A 224 19.96 -18.19 12.81
C ILE A 224 20.03 -17.12 13.90
N SER A 225 18.91 -16.76 14.50
CA SER A 225 18.81 -15.73 15.53
C SER A 225 18.28 -16.33 16.84
N GLU A 226 18.76 -15.83 18.00
CA GLU A 226 18.15 -16.15 19.30
C GLU A 226 16.99 -15.20 19.59
N HIS A 227 17.13 -13.93 19.18
CA HIS A 227 16.09 -12.92 19.21
C HIS A 227 16.04 -12.20 17.86
N LEU A 228 14.87 -12.17 17.23
CA LEU A 228 14.62 -11.51 15.95
C LEU A 228 13.65 -10.35 16.15
N SER A 229 14.07 -9.15 15.75
CA SER A 229 13.21 -7.97 15.71
C SER A 229 13.01 -7.52 14.27
N GLY A 230 11.86 -6.91 13.97
CA GLY A 230 11.55 -6.34 12.67
C GLY A 230 11.09 -4.88 12.75
N ILE A 231 11.43 -4.08 11.76
CA ILE A 231 10.95 -2.71 11.59
C ILE A 231 10.33 -2.56 10.21
N ASP A 232 9.14 -1.97 10.12
CA ASP A 232 8.59 -1.49 8.86
C ASP A 232 7.79 -0.19 9.07
N ILE A 233 7.70 0.65 8.05
CA ILE A 233 6.94 1.91 8.12
C ILE A 233 5.44 1.68 8.00
N SER A 234 5.02 0.56 7.39
CA SER A 234 3.64 0.19 7.13
C SER A 234 3.07 -0.65 8.26
N GLU A 235 1.96 -0.19 8.86
CA GLU A 235 1.22 -0.96 9.87
C GLU A 235 0.64 -2.25 9.30
N ASN A 236 0.18 -2.22 8.03
CA ASN A 236 -0.39 -3.39 7.37
C ASN A 236 0.68 -4.45 7.08
N MET A 237 1.91 -4.03 6.73
CA MET A 237 3.05 -4.95 6.60
C MET A 237 3.40 -5.60 7.95
N ILE A 238 3.52 -4.81 9.01
CA ILE A 238 3.80 -5.32 10.36
C ILE A 238 2.72 -6.30 10.82
N SER A 239 1.44 -6.01 10.57
CA SER A 239 0.36 -6.95 10.88
C SER A 239 0.53 -8.31 10.20
N LYS A 240 0.98 -8.32 8.94
CA LYS A 240 1.28 -9.57 8.21
C LYS A 240 2.52 -10.29 8.72
N ALA A 241 3.55 -9.54 9.14
CA ALA A 241 4.74 -10.13 9.74
C ALA A 241 4.44 -10.76 11.11
N ASP A 242 3.54 -10.15 11.90
CA ASP A 242 3.10 -10.64 13.20
C ASP A 242 2.34 -11.98 13.08
N GLU A 243 1.55 -12.17 12.02
CA GLU A 243 0.85 -13.44 11.73
C GLU A 243 1.80 -14.65 11.59
N LEU A 244 3.10 -14.44 11.32
CA LEU A 244 4.09 -15.51 11.17
C LEU A 244 4.61 -16.07 12.49
N ASP A 245 4.45 -15.35 13.61
CA ASP A 245 4.89 -15.74 14.95
C ASP A 245 6.40 -16.12 15.03
N VAL A 246 7.24 -15.39 14.26
CA VAL A 246 8.70 -15.63 14.20
C VAL A 246 9.53 -14.45 14.70
N TYR A 247 8.92 -13.28 14.87
CA TYR A 247 9.58 -12.10 15.42
C TYR A 247 9.28 -11.95 16.91
N ASP A 248 10.32 -11.75 17.73
CA ASP A 248 10.15 -11.43 19.17
C ASP A 248 9.63 -9.99 19.37
N ASN A 249 10.02 -9.06 18.50
CA ASN A 249 9.56 -7.68 18.54
C ASN A 249 9.32 -7.15 17.11
N LEU A 250 8.21 -6.45 16.93
CA LEU A 250 7.87 -5.75 15.70
C LEU A 250 7.62 -4.27 16.00
N TYR A 251 8.23 -3.40 15.21
CA TYR A 251 8.15 -1.95 15.38
C TYR A 251 7.60 -1.31 14.10
N THR A 252 6.54 -0.51 14.26
CA THR A 252 6.03 0.30 13.15
C THR A 252 6.67 1.68 13.18
N GLY A 253 7.32 2.09 12.10
CA GLY A 253 7.87 3.43 11.96
C GLY A 253 9.08 3.54 11.03
N ASP A 254 9.60 4.74 10.95
CA ASP A 254 10.83 5.01 10.19
C ASP A 254 12.03 4.32 10.83
N ILE A 255 12.85 3.65 10.02
CA ILE A 255 14.00 2.84 10.49
C ILE A 255 14.92 3.66 11.40
N VAL A 256 15.28 4.88 11.02
CA VAL A 256 16.23 5.71 11.81
C VAL A 256 15.59 6.16 13.12
N GLU A 257 14.31 6.54 13.09
CA GLU A 257 13.58 6.96 14.30
C GLU A 257 13.44 5.80 15.28
N VAL A 258 13.03 4.63 14.80
CA VAL A 258 12.88 3.42 15.64
C VAL A 258 14.22 2.99 16.20
N LEU A 259 15.27 2.87 15.37
CA LEU A 259 16.61 2.50 15.83
C LEU A 259 17.16 3.46 16.88
N ASN A 260 16.89 4.76 16.80
CA ASN A 260 17.29 5.72 17.81
C ASN A 260 16.49 5.61 19.12
N ALA A 261 15.26 5.08 19.06
CA ALA A 261 14.41 4.88 20.24
C ALA A 261 14.68 3.54 20.94
N VAL A 262 15.13 2.53 20.21
CA VAL A 262 15.45 1.20 20.76
C VAL A 262 16.74 1.28 21.56
N GLN A 263 16.68 0.86 22.85
CA GLN A 263 17.83 0.87 23.77
C GLN A 263 18.54 -0.49 23.81
N GLU A 264 18.70 -1.11 22.62
CA GLU A 264 19.31 -2.44 22.50
C GLU A 264 20.40 -2.43 21.43
N ASN A 265 21.39 -3.29 21.64
CA ASN A 265 22.43 -3.53 20.64
C ASN A 265 22.14 -4.82 19.87
N PHE A 266 22.50 -4.85 18.61
CA PHE A 266 22.31 -5.98 17.70
C PHE A 266 23.66 -6.45 17.16
N ASP A 267 23.77 -7.74 16.90
CA ASP A 267 24.96 -8.34 16.27
C ASP A 267 24.73 -8.73 14.80
N LEU A 268 23.49 -8.62 14.31
CA LEU A 268 23.16 -8.73 12.90
C LEU A 268 22.08 -7.70 12.51
N PHE A 269 22.36 -6.93 11.46
CA PHE A 269 21.40 -6.04 10.81
C PHE A 269 21.16 -6.57 9.40
N VAL A 270 19.91 -6.78 9.03
CA VAL A 270 19.51 -7.22 7.71
C VAL A 270 18.66 -6.12 7.06
N ALA A 271 18.91 -5.83 5.80
CA ALA A 271 18.16 -4.86 5.02
C ALA A 271 17.99 -5.41 3.60
N LEU A 272 16.79 -5.89 3.26
CA LEU A 272 16.48 -6.46 1.96
C LEU A 272 15.56 -5.52 1.18
N ASP A 273 16.07 -4.96 0.08
CA ASP A 273 15.35 -4.07 -0.86
C ASP A 273 14.67 -2.84 -0.23
N VAL A 274 15.08 -2.42 0.97
CA VAL A 274 14.49 -1.29 1.69
C VAL A 274 15.24 0.02 1.46
N LEU A 275 16.57 -0.02 1.23
CA LEU A 275 17.41 1.18 1.18
C LEU A 275 17.04 2.15 0.06
N ILE A 276 16.43 1.66 -1.01
CA ILE A 276 15.94 2.49 -2.13
C ILE A 276 14.80 3.44 -1.72
N TYR A 277 14.10 3.13 -0.62
CA TYR A 277 12.98 3.93 -0.09
C TYR A 277 13.39 4.89 1.03
N VAL A 278 14.60 4.74 1.58
CA VAL A 278 15.05 5.53 2.73
C VAL A 278 15.65 6.87 2.34
N GLY A 279 16.29 6.94 1.17
CA GLY A 279 16.98 8.14 0.65
C GLY A 279 18.35 8.33 1.26
N ASP A 280 18.48 8.95 2.44
CA ASP A 280 19.79 9.17 3.09
C ASP A 280 20.24 7.94 3.89
N VAL A 281 20.98 7.07 3.21
CA VAL A 281 21.54 5.85 3.81
C VAL A 281 22.64 6.14 4.86
N GLU A 282 23.28 7.32 4.83
CA GLU A 282 24.32 7.67 5.79
C GLU A 282 23.80 7.70 7.22
N SER A 283 22.57 8.22 7.40
CA SER A 283 21.90 8.26 8.71
C SER A 283 21.67 6.85 9.26
N ILE A 284 21.25 5.91 8.41
CA ILE A 284 21.06 4.50 8.81
C ILE A 284 22.39 3.91 9.24
N PHE A 285 23.44 4.01 8.42
CA PHE A 285 24.73 3.40 8.75
C PHE A 285 25.34 4.00 10.02
N LYS A 286 25.21 5.30 10.26
CA LYS A 286 25.64 5.94 11.52
C LYS A 286 24.89 5.36 12.74
N THR A 287 23.58 5.14 12.59
CA THR A 287 22.76 4.58 13.67
C THR A 287 23.09 3.10 13.90
N ILE A 288 23.22 2.30 12.84
CA ILE A 288 23.67 0.91 12.91
C ILE A 288 25.03 0.82 13.62
N HIS A 289 25.98 1.68 13.26
CA HIS A 289 27.30 1.67 13.89
C HIS A 289 27.25 1.88 15.41
N LYS A 290 26.37 2.74 15.88
CA LYS A 290 26.19 2.98 17.32
C LYS A 290 25.59 1.77 18.07
N LEU A 291 24.69 1.03 17.42
CA LEU A 291 23.94 -0.10 17.98
C LEU A 291 24.60 -1.45 17.71
N SER A 292 25.65 -1.48 16.89
CA SER A 292 26.36 -2.72 16.55
C SER A 292 27.23 -3.18 17.72
N LEU A 293 27.13 -4.45 18.08
CA LEU A 293 28.02 -5.11 19.02
C LEU A 293 29.40 -5.43 18.41
N ILE A 294 29.51 -5.39 17.08
CA ILE A 294 30.72 -5.70 16.34
C ILE A 294 31.18 -4.45 15.61
N HIS A 295 32.17 -3.75 16.16
CA HIS A 295 32.86 -2.70 15.42
C HIS A 295 33.85 -3.36 14.46
N ILE A 296 33.51 -3.41 13.16
CA ILE A 296 34.51 -3.70 12.13
C ILE A 296 35.36 -2.43 12.01
N SER A 297 36.53 -2.42 12.66
CA SER A 297 37.57 -1.46 12.34
C SER A 297 37.96 -1.70 10.87
N GLU A 298 37.95 -0.64 10.05
CA GLU A 298 38.47 -0.73 8.68
C GLU A 298 39.83 -1.45 8.71
N PRO A 299 40.06 -2.42 7.81
CA PRO A 299 41.39 -2.97 7.67
C PRO A 299 42.31 -1.81 7.27
N THR A 300 43.21 -1.45 8.17
CA THR A 300 44.31 -0.54 7.86
C THR A 300 45.03 -1.11 6.64
N ARG A 301 44.83 -0.52 5.45
CA ARG A 301 45.59 -0.88 4.26
C ARG A 301 47.04 -0.62 4.60
N PRO A 302 47.91 -1.63 4.59
CA PRO A 302 49.35 -1.33 4.57
C PRO A 302 49.64 -0.64 3.24
N TYR A 303 50.31 0.48 3.28
CA TYR A 303 50.81 1.21 2.12
C TYR A 303 51.78 0.35 1.29
#